data_e3833fd8c682ffbfde9f89957352c192
#
_entry.id   e3833fd8c682ffbfde9f89957352c192
#
_cell.length_a   1.000
_cell.length_b   1.000
_cell.length_c   1.000
_cell.angle_alpha   90.00
_cell.angle_beta   90.00
_cell.angle_gamma   90.00
#
_symmetry.space_group_name_H-M   'P 1'
#
loop_
_entity.id
_entity.type
_entity.pdbx_description
1 polymer ?
#
loop_
_entity_poly.entity_id
_entity_poly.type
_entity_poly.pdbx_seq_one_letter_code
_entity_poly.pdbx_strand_id
1 'polypeptide(L)'
;MILVLDLGNTNLYMGVFDQFGTLLKEYRKHTDLNKSSDEYKEILQNFLLQDKIDLSDFEGAILSSVIPSLTRVIKSAVEKLIGKKCLIVGREIKSGLPIRIDNPTELGADLVCDAVGAIKKYGAPVIVADLGTATKMIVVDASGSCIGCTISPGMKISMVALVGGTAQLTDISFIAPKSVIGKNTSDSLNSGSIYGTCAMIEGLAKRIENELGYECKKVLTGG
;
A
#
# COMPACT_ATOMS: atom_id res chain seq x y z
N MET A 1 18.11 -10.80 10.43
CA MET A 1 16.97 -9.90 10.17
C MET A 1 16.67 -9.79 8.67
N ILE A 2 15.45 -9.37 8.29
CA ILE A 2 15.06 -9.10 6.89
C ILE A 2 14.65 -7.62 6.77
N LEU A 3 15.19 -6.95 5.76
CA LEU A 3 14.78 -5.60 5.40
C LEU A 3 13.66 -5.65 4.37
N VAL A 4 12.51 -5.10 4.69
CA VAL A 4 11.32 -5.07 3.83
C VAL A 4 11.06 -3.65 3.36
N LEU A 5 10.87 -3.47 2.06
CA LEU A 5 10.59 -2.15 1.49
C LEU A 5 9.32 -2.21 0.64
N ASP A 6 8.51 -1.16 0.76
CA ASP A 6 7.37 -0.92 -0.12
C ASP A 6 7.50 0.48 -0.74
N LEU A 7 7.70 0.51 -2.07
CA LEU A 7 7.91 1.71 -2.85
C LEU A 7 6.63 2.09 -3.59
N GLY A 8 5.86 2.95 -2.95
CA GLY A 8 4.66 3.57 -3.53
C GLY A 8 4.95 4.92 -4.20
N ASN A 9 3.98 5.41 -4.98
CA ASN A 9 4.09 6.70 -5.69
C ASN A 9 4.30 7.90 -4.74
N THR A 10 3.78 7.83 -3.53
CA THR A 10 3.87 8.92 -2.56
C THR A 10 4.95 8.69 -1.52
N ASN A 11 5.09 7.45 -1.04
CA ASN A 11 5.99 7.13 0.05
C ASN A 11 6.76 5.84 -0.21
N LEU A 12 7.98 5.80 0.31
CA LEU A 12 8.77 4.60 0.54
C LEU A 12 8.61 4.24 2.02
N TYR A 13 8.10 3.04 2.29
CA TYR A 13 8.08 2.44 3.61
C TYR A 13 9.24 1.45 3.73
N MET A 14 9.84 1.38 4.91
CA MET A 14 10.88 0.43 5.24
C MET A 14 10.57 -0.20 6.59
N GLY A 15 10.57 -1.52 6.65
CA GLY A 15 10.38 -2.31 7.86
C GLY A 15 11.57 -3.21 8.12
N VAL A 16 11.96 -3.33 9.39
CA VAL A 16 12.95 -4.29 9.86
C VAL A 16 12.24 -5.42 10.58
N PHE A 17 12.39 -6.64 10.09
CA PHE A 17 11.74 -7.83 10.65
C PHE A 17 12.79 -8.80 11.22
N ASP A 18 12.43 -9.45 12.32
CA ASP A 18 13.22 -10.56 12.85
C ASP A 18 13.03 -11.85 12.03
N GLN A 19 13.72 -12.90 12.42
CA GLN A 19 13.63 -14.23 11.79
C GLN A 19 12.25 -14.91 11.97
N PHE A 20 11.42 -14.41 12.89
CA PHE A 20 10.09 -14.93 13.15
C PHE A 20 8.99 -14.14 12.41
N GLY A 21 9.35 -13.07 11.70
CA GLY A 21 8.44 -12.19 10.99
C GLY A 21 7.79 -11.13 11.89
N THR A 22 8.39 -10.81 13.03
CA THR A 22 7.96 -9.73 13.90
C THR A 22 8.55 -8.41 13.40
N LEU A 23 7.71 -7.40 13.21
CA LEU A 23 8.15 -6.04 12.87
C LEU A 23 8.84 -5.41 14.09
N LEU A 24 10.13 -5.14 13.95
CA LEU A 24 10.96 -4.53 15.00
C LEU A 24 10.95 -3.00 14.90
N LYS A 25 11.06 -2.48 13.69
CA LYS A 25 11.10 -1.04 13.37
C LYS A 25 10.43 -0.76 12.04
N GLU A 26 9.85 0.43 11.92
CA GLU A 26 9.30 0.94 10.67
C GLU A 26 9.72 2.39 10.44
N TYR A 27 9.89 2.74 9.17
CA TYR A 27 10.26 4.08 8.73
C TYR A 27 9.47 4.45 7.49
N ARG A 28 9.24 5.75 7.31
CA ARG A 28 8.53 6.30 6.17
C ARG A 28 9.28 7.50 5.61
N LYS A 29 9.41 7.54 4.30
CA LYS A 29 10.01 8.66 3.56
C LYS A 29 9.15 8.98 2.35
N HIS A 30 9.01 10.26 2.05
CA HIS A 30 8.39 10.68 0.79
C HIS A 30 9.21 10.19 -0.40
N THR A 31 8.55 9.63 -1.41
CA THR A 31 9.19 9.13 -2.63
C THR A 31 9.69 10.31 -3.46
N ASP A 32 10.96 10.29 -3.84
CA ASP A 32 11.58 11.30 -4.69
C ASP A 32 12.16 10.64 -5.93
N LEU A 33 11.59 10.96 -7.09
CA LEU A 33 11.98 10.35 -8.37
C LEU A 33 13.38 10.77 -8.87
N ASN A 34 13.94 11.85 -8.31
CA ASN A 34 15.19 12.44 -8.76
C ASN A 34 16.41 11.94 -7.98
N LYS A 35 16.21 11.17 -6.91
CA LYS A 35 17.31 10.68 -6.07
C LYS A 35 18.03 9.49 -6.69
N SER A 36 19.36 9.52 -6.58
CA SER A 36 20.27 8.44 -6.94
C SER A 36 20.23 7.29 -5.91
N SER A 37 20.83 6.16 -6.28
CA SER A 37 20.96 5.02 -5.37
C SER A 37 21.84 5.34 -4.14
N ASP A 38 22.83 6.22 -4.29
CA ASP A 38 23.71 6.58 -3.18
C ASP A 38 23.01 7.51 -2.19
N GLU A 39 22.20 8.46 -2.66
CA GLU A 39 21.35 9.29 -1.80
C GLU A 39 20.29 8.46 -1.05
N TYR A 40 19.64 7.50 -1.71
CA TYR A 40 18.72 6.60 -1.04
C TYR A 40 19.44 5.70 -0.03
N LYS A 41 20.63 5.18 -0.37
CA LYS A 41 21.46 4.41 0.58
C LYS A 41 21.72 5.22 1.85
N GLU A 42 22.13 6.48 1.71
CA GLU A 42 22.40 7.37 2.86
C GLU A 42 21.15 7.57 3.72
N ILE A 43 19.98 7.83 3.10
CA ILE A 43 18.71 7.98 3.80
C ILE A 43 18.36 6.73 4.60
N LEU A 44 18.45 5.54 3.97
CA LEU A 44 18.12 4.26 4.61
C LEU A 44 19.14 3.95 5.74
N GLN A 45 20.41 4.24 5.51
CA GLN A 45 21.47 4.07 6.51
C GLN A 45 21.21 4.94 7.74
N ASN A 46 20.82 6.20 7.55
CA ASN A 46 20.53 7.12 8.64
C ASN A 46 19.37 6.62 9.52
N PHE A 47 18.32 6.03 8.92
CA PHE A 47 17.23 5.43 9.69
C PHE A 47 17.73 4.28 10.58
N LEU A 48 18.53 3.38 10.03
CA LEU A 48 19.02 2.22 10.78
C LEU A 48 20.02 2.64 11.88
N LEU A 49 20.87 3.64 11.61
CA LEU A 49 21.82 4.17 12.60
C LEU A 49 21.12 4.86 13.77
N GLN A 50 20.02 5.59 13.55
CA GLN A 50 19.25 6.24 14.63
C GLN A 50 18.73 5.22 15.65
N ASP A 51 18.37 4.02 15.20
CA ASP A 51 17.90 2.93 16.06
C ASP A 51 19.02 1.94 16.44
N LYS A 52 20.27 2.23 16.09
CA LYS A 52 21.45 1.40 16.39
C LYS A 52 21.34 -0.03 15.85
N ILE A 53 20.73 -0.20 14.68
CA ILE A 53 20.59 -1.49 14.01
C ILE A 53 21.90 -1.81 13.28
N ASP A 54 22.49 -2.98 13.58
CA ASP A 54 23.70 -3.43 12.92
C ASP A 54 23.37 -3.97 11.52
N LEU A 55 24.08 -3.43 10.52
CA LEU A 55 23.88 -3.82 9.12
C LEU A 55 24.30 -5.28 8.86
N SER A 56 25.20 -5.84 9.68
CA SER A 56 25.66 -7.23 9.58
C SER A 56 24.58 -8.25 9.94
N ASP A 57 23.56 -7.85 10.70
CA ASP A 57 22.46 -8.73 11.11
C ASP A 57 21.44 -9.02 9.99
N PHE A 58 21.52 -8.30 8.88
CA PHE A 58 20.62 -8.55 7.75
C PHE A 58 21.07 -9.77 6.93
N GLU A 59 20.14 -10.68 6.70
CA GLU A 59 20.30 -11.86 5.83
C GLU A 59 19.90 -11.56 4.38
N GLY A 60 19.07 -10.56 4.17
CA GLY A 60 18.58 -10.13 2.86
C GLY A 60 17.54 -9.04 2.94
N ALA A 61 17.03 -8.66 1.78
CA ALA A 61 15.94 -7.69 1.66
C ALA A 61 14.91 -8.11 0.61
N ILE A 62 13.70 -7.56 0.75
CA ILE A 62 12.61 -7.71 -0.22
C ILE A 62 12.02 -6.35 -0.52
N LEU A 63 11.74 -6.09 -1.79
CA LEU A 63 11.18 -4.84 -2.29
C LEU A 63 9.88 -5.10 -3.06
N SER A 64 8.77 -4.55 -2.57
CA SER A 64 7.57 -4.28 -3.36
C SER A 64 7.72 -2.92 -4.02
N SER A 65 7.34 -2.79 -5.29
CA SER A 65 7.47 -1.52 -6.00
C SER A 65 6.44 -1.39 -7.11
N VAL A 66 5.81 -0.23 -7.17
CA VAL A 66 4.93 0.19 -8.27
C VAL A 66 5.55 1.29 -9.14
N ILE A 67 6.85 1.59 -8.96
CA ILE A 67 7.58 2.61 -9.72
C ILE A 67 8.76 1.97 -10.47
N PRO A 68 8.58 1.56 -11.73
CA PRO A 68 9.62 0.86 -12.49
C PRO A 68 10.96 1.61 -12.59
N SER A 69 10.93 2.93 -12.71
CA SER A 69 12.12 3.78 -12.81
C SER A 69 12.97 3.78 -11.54
N LEU A 70 12.34 3.75 -10.35
CA LEU A 70 13.03 3.73 -9.06
C LEU A 70 13.33 2.33 -8.53
N THR A 71 12.68 1.29 -9.03
CA THR A 71 12.86 -0.09 -8.53
C THR A 71 14.34 -0.50 -8.52
N ARG A 72 15.05 -0.24 -9.64
CA ARG A 72 16.49 -0.56 -9.73
C ARG A 72 17.36 0.32 -8.83
N VAL A 73 16.98 1.58 -8.68
CA VAL A 73 17.68 2.56 -7.82
C VAL A 73 17.62 2.12 -6.36
N ILE A 74 16.41 1.82 -5.86
CA ILE A 74 16.21 1.37 -4.47
C ILE A 74 16.86 0.00 -4.24
N LYS A 75 16.70 -0.96 -5.18
CA LYS A 75 17.38 -2.25 -5.09
C LYS A 75 18.89 -2.08 -4.93
N SER A 76 19.52 -1.26 -5.79
CA SER A 76 20.96 -0.98 -5.71
C SER A 76 21.36 -0.31 -4.40
N ALA A 77 20.55 0.66 -3.92
CA ALA A 77 20.79 1.33 -2.65
C ALA A 77 20.81 0.33 -1.47
N VAL A 78 19.82 -0.54 -1.43
CA VAL A 78 19.69 -1.57 -0.38
C VAL A 78 20.84 -2.58 -0.45
N GLU A 79 21.15 -3.11 -1.64
CA GLU A 79 22.23 -4.08 -1.81
C GLU A 79 23.61 -3.50 -1.44
N LYS A 80 23.86 -2.22 -1.78
CA LYS A 80 25.06 -1.50 -1.33
C LYS A 80 25.09 -1.27 0.18
N LEU A 81 23.91 -1.09 0.80
CA LEU A 81 23.80 -0.79 2.22
C LEU A 81 24.08 -2.02 3.09
N ILE A 82 23.38 -3.12 2.84
CA ILE A 82 23.45 -4.32 3.69
C ILE A 82 24.41 -5.39 3.16
N GLY A 83 24.97 -5.24 1.95
CA GLY A 83 25.85 -6.22 1.34
C GLY A 83 25.18 -7.56 1.01
N LYS A 84 23.86 -7.60 0.94
CA LYS A 84 23.06 -8.79 0.67
C LYS A 84 22.10 -8.55 -0.48
N LYS A 85 21.56 -9.65 -1.06
CA LYS A 85 20.63 -9.59 -2.17
C LYS A 85 19.29 -8.97 -1.75
N CYS A 86 18.75 -8.09 -2.58
CA CYS A 86 17.39 -7.56 -2.47
C CYS A 86 16.50 -8.18 -3.56
N LEU A 87 15.50 -8.95 -3.14
CA LEU A 87 14.55 -9.61 -4.04
C LEU A 87 13.39 -8.66 -4.38
N ILE A 88 12.90 -8.71 -5.63
CA ILE A 88 11.76 -7.90 -6.08
C ILE A 88 10.52 -8.78 -6.15
N VAL A 89 9.45 -8.34 -5.49
CA VAL A 89 8.14 -9.02 -5.52
C VAL A 89 7.61 -9.09 -6.95
N GLY A 90 7.11 -10.26 -7.34
CA GLY A 90 6.51 -10.51 -8.65
C GLY A 90 7.50 -10.74 -9.80
N ARG A 91 8.78 -10.34 -9.66
CA ARG A 91 9.81 -10.53 -10.70
C ARG A 91 10.81 -11.63 -10.38
N GLU A 92 11.29 -11.66 -9.14
CA GLU A 92 12.37 -12.56 -8.71
C GLU A 92 11.88 -13.63 -7.75
N ILE A 93 10.70 -13.46 -7.19
CA ILE A 93 10.08 -14.41 -6.27
C ILE A 93 8.63 -14.69 -6.65
N LYS A 94 8.23 -15.94 -6.47
CA LYS A 94 6.81 -16.31 -6.55
C LYS A 94 6.17 -16.06 -5.18
N SER A 95 5.11 -15.24 -5.17
CA SER A 95 4.37 -14.91 -3.94
C SER A 95 3.61 -16.11 -3.34
N GLY A 96 3.40 -17.16 -4.13
CA GLY A 96 2.51 -18.27 -3.78
C GLY A 96 1.02 -17.97 -3.94
N LEU A 97 0.65 -16.72 -4.29
CA LEU A 97 -0.72 -16.32 -4.57
C LEU A 97 -1.12 -16.77 -5.99
N PRO A 98 -2.10 -17.64 -6.16
CA PRO A 98 -2.68 -17.91 -7.48
C PRO A 98 -3.40 -16.65 -7.97
N ILE A 99 -3.06 -16.18 -9.18
CA ILE A 99 -3.65 -14.98 -9.77
C ILE A 99 -4.47 -15.41 -10.98
N ARG A 100 -5.79 -15.17 -10.94
CA ARG A 100 -6.79 -15.57 -11.94
C ARG A 100 -7.50 -14.35 -12.52
N ILE A 101 -6.71 -13.40 -13.03
CA ILE A 101 -7.19 -12.26 -13.80
C ILE A 101 -6.74 -12.42 -15.24
N ASP A 102 -7.29 -11.66 -16.17
CA ASP A 102 -7.02 -11.78 -17.60
C ASP A 102 -5.53 -11.67 -17.94
N ASN A 103 -4.83 -10.73 -17.32
CA ASN A 103 -3.39 -10.57 -17.45
C ASN A 103 -2.72 -10.49 -16.07
N PRO A 104 -2.20 -11.60 -15.53
CA PRO A 104 -1.58 -11.63 -14.21
C PRO A 104 -0.39 -10.67 -14.03
N THR A 105 0.25 -10.23 -15.12
CA THR A 105 1.39 -9.31 -15.06
C THR A 105 0.99 -7.87 -14.77
N GLU A 106 -0.29 -7.54 -14.89
CA GLU A 106 -0.84 -6.22 -14.59
C GLU A 106 -1.13 -6.01 -13.10
N LEU A 107 -1.17 -7.10 -12.31
CA LEU A 107 -1.40 -6.97 -10.87
C LEU A 107 -0.19 -6.33 -10.20
N GLY A 108 -0.40 -5.17 -9.57
CA GLY A 108 0.64 -4.45 -8.84
C GLY A 108 1.26 -5.28 -7.71
N ALA A 109 2.55 -5.11 -7.48
CA ALA A 109 3.27 -5.83 -6.42
C ALA A 109 2.69 -5.54 -5.03
N ASP A 110 2.22 -4.31 -4.79
CA ASP A 110 1.52 -3.88 -3.58
C ASP A 110 0.26 -4.72 -3.34
N LEU A 111 -0.60 -4.87 -4.35
CA LEU A 111 -1.81 -5.70 -4.26
C LEU A 111 -1.51 -7.18 -4.00
N VAL A 112 -0.41 -7.68 -4.56
CA VAL A 112 0.06 -9.05 -4.26
C VAL A 112 0.44 -9.17 -2.78
N CYS A 113 1.17 -8.19 -2.23
CA CYS A 113 1.56 -8.18 -0.82
C CYS A 113 0.34 -8.08 0.10
N ASP A 114 -0.63 -7.22 -0.23
CA ASP A 114 -1.88 -7.06 0.52
C ASP A 114 -2.67 -8.37 0.58
N ALA A 115 -2.84 -9.03 -0.58
CA ALA A 115 -3.56 -10.31 -0.65
C ALA A 115 -2.88 -11.41 0.16
N VAL A 116 -1.55 -11.57 -0.02
CA VAL A 116 -0.76 -12.60 0.72
C VAL A 116 -0.80 -12.34 2.21
N GLY A 117 -0.61 -11.09 2.64
CA GLY A 117 -0.66 -10.69 4.04
C GLY A 117 -2.04 -10.94 4.67
N ALA A 118 -3.11 -10.58 3.95
CA ALA A 118 -4.47 -10.78 4.41
C ALA A 118 -4.85 -12.27 4.50
N ILE A 119 -4.49 -13.07 3.49
CA ILE A 119 -4.73 -14.53 3.53
C ILE A 119 -4.02 -15.15 4.73
N LYS A 120 -2.75 -14.80 4.96
CA LYS A 120 -1.96 -15.35 6.05
C LYS A 120 -2.56 -14.99 7.41
N LYS A 121 -3.06 -13.77 7.58
CA LYS A 121 -3.54 -13.26 8.88
C LYS A 121 -5.00 -13.60 9.15
N TYR A 122 -5.84 -13.59 8.13
CA TYR A 122 -7.29 -13.69 8.27
C TYR A 122 -7.87 -14.89 7.52
N GLY A 123 -7.14 -15.50 6.59
CA GLY A 123 -7.64 -16.58 5.70
C GLY A 123 -8.48 -16.04 4.55
N ALA A 124 -8.82 -16.95 3.62
CA ALA A 124 -9.73 -16.68 2.50
C ALA A 124 -11.15 -17.21 2.82
N PRO A 125 -12.22 -16.69 2.16
CA PRO A 125 -12.20 -15.55 1.21
C PRO A 125 -12.02 -14.21 1.93
N VAL A 126 -11.39 -13.23 1.23
CA VAL A 126 -11.12 -11.90 1.81
C VAL A 126 -11.15 -10.81 0.74
N ILE A 127 -11.72 -9.66 1.08
CA ILE A 127 -11.63 -8.41 0.34
C ILE A 127 -10.71 -7.48 1.14
N VAL A 128 -9.63 -7.01 0.52
CA VAL A 128 -8.71 -6.05 1.14
C VAL A 128 -8.89 -4.70 0.47
N ALA A 129 -9.28 -3.69 1.23
CA ALA A 129 -9.33 -2.32 0.78
C ALA A 129 -8.07 -1.57 1.24
N ASP A 130 -7.21 -1.23 0.29
CA ASP A 130 -6.02 -0.40 0.49
C ASP A 130 -6.38 1.06 0.20
N LEU A 131 -6.28 1.89 1.23
CA LEU A 131 -6.59 3.33 1.17
C LEU A 131 -5.28 4.12 1.03
N GLY A 132 -4.79 4.20 -0.19
CA GLY A 132 -3.57 4.92 -0.53
C GLY A 132 -3.82 6.11 -1.47
N THR A 133 -2.86 6.36 -2.34
CA THR A 133 -2.96 7.32 -3.46
C THR A 133 -4.17 6.99 -4.36
N ALA A 134 -4.43 5.71 -4.60
CA ALA A 134 -5.70 5.19 -5.08
C ALA A 134 -6.35 4.35 -3.96
N THR A 135 -7.67 4.28 -3.91
CA THR A 135 -8.40 3.29 -3.11
C THR A 135 -8.57 2.04 -3.95
N LYS A 136 -7.95 0.94 -3.56
CA LYS A 136 -7.97 -0.33 -4.29
C LYS A 136 -8.65 -1.39 -3.42
N MET A 137 -9.50 -2.22 -4.01
CA MET A 137 -10.09 -3.35 -3.29
C MET A 137 -9.72 -4.63 -4.05
N ILE A 138 -8.79 -5.41 -3.50
CA ILE A 138 -8.39 -6.69 -4.05
C ILE A 138 -9.30 -7.80 -3.51
N VAL A 139 -9.70 -8.71 -4.39
CA VAL A 139 -10.62 -9.80 -4.07
C VAL A 139 -9.89 -11.13 -4.14
N VAL A 140 -9.89 -11.84 -3.02
CA VAL A 140 -9.39 -13.22 -2.92
C VAL A 140 -10.58 -14.15 -2.66
N ASP A 141 -10.78 -15.10 -3.54
CA ASP A 141 -11.89 -16.05 -3.47
C ASP A 141 -11.70 -17.15 -2.40
N ALA A 142 -12.69 -18.01 -2.25
CA ALA A 142 -12.65 -19.11 -1.29
C ALA A 142 -11.52 -20.14 -1.56
N SER A 143 -10.98 -20.19 -2.78
CA SER A 143 -9.84 -21.05 -3.13
C SER A 143 -8.48 -20.41 -2.74
N GLY A 144 -8.47 -19.18 -2.24
CA GLY A 144 -7.25 -18.41 -1.96
C GLY A 144 -6.61 -17.78 -3.21
N SER A 145 -7.37 -17.67 -4.31
CA SER A 145 -6.89 -17.06 -5.56
C SER A 145 -7.31 -15.59 -5.63
N CYS A 146 -6.41 -14.73 -6.07
CA CYS A 146 -6.78 -13.37 -6.48
C CYS A 146 -7.55 -13.43 -7.79
N ILE A 147 -8.79 -12.95 -7.78
CA ILE A 147 -9.70 -13.01 -8.94
C ILE A 147 -10.00 -11.64 -9.55
N GLY A 148 -9.52 -10.57 -8.97
CA GLY A 148 -9.69 -9.22 -9.49
C GLY A 148 -9.53 -8.15 -8.44
N CYS A 149 -9.70 -6.90 -8.88
CA CYS A 149 -9.68 -5.75 -7.99
C CYS A 149 -10.59 -4.63 -8.52
N THR A 150 -10.94 -3.70 -7.64
CA THR A 150 -11.49 -2.40 -8.05
C THR A 150 -10.49 -1.30 -7.73
N ILE A 151 -10.43 -0.26 -8.56
CA ILE A 151 -9.52 0.88 -8.37
C ILE A 151 -10.35 2.16 -8.49
N SER A 152 -10.25 3.01 -7.47
CA SER A 152 -10.90 4.33 -7.42
C SER A 152 -9.88 5.38 -7.01
N PRO A 153 -10.10 6.67 -7.29
CA PRO A 153 -9.25 7.72 -6.77
C PRO A 153 -9.21 7.70 -5.24
N GLY A 154 -8.03 7.87 -4.63
CA GLY A 154 -7.89 7.99 -3.18
C GLY A 154 -8.49 9.30 -2.67
N MET A 155 -8.84 9.36 -1.37
CA MET A 155 -9.47 10.53 -0.76
C MET A 155 -8.71 11.83 -1.01
N LYS A 156 -7.39 11.80 -0.86
CA LYS A 156 -6.56 13.00 -1.04
C LYS A 156 -6.57 13.49 -2.48
N ILE A 157 -6.42 12.59 -3.45
CA ILE A 157 -6.46 12.95 -4.89
C ILE A 157 -7.83 13.50 -5.25
N SER A 158 -8.91 12.85 -4.80
CA SER A 158 -10.29 13.31 -5.05
C SER A 158 -10.52 14.72 -4.50
N MET A 159 -10.08 14.97 -3.27
CA MET A 159 -10.23 16.27 -2.63
C MET A 159 -9.40 17.35 -3.34
N VAL A 160 -8.13 17.05 -3.68
CA VAL A 160 -7.26 17.99 -4.41
C VAL A 160 -7.86 18.32 -5.78
N ALA A 161 -8.38 17.33 -6.50
CA ALA A 161 -9.01 17.53 -7.79
C ALA A 161 -10.28 18.40 -7.68
N LEU A 162 -11.10 18.17 -6.66
CA LEU A 162 -12.31 18.95 -6.40
C LEU A 162 -11.96 20.41 -6.06
N VAL A 163 -11.04 20.63 -5.15
CA VAL A 163 -10.60 21.97 -4.72
C VAL A 163 -9.89 22.70 -5.87
N GLY A 164 -9.00 22.03 -6.60
CA GLY A 164 -8.29 22.61 -7.74
C GLY A 164 -9.19 22.98 -8.94
N GLY A 165 -10.36 22.33 -9.05
CA GLY A 165 -11.37 22.62 -10.08
C GLY A 165 -12.38 23.72 -9.68
N THR A 166 -12.27 24.29 -8.47
CA THR A 166 -13.24 25.27 -7.96
C THR A 166 -12.55 26.51 -7.40
N ALA A 167 -13.07 27.68 -7.71
CA ALA A 167 -12.48 28.96 -7.31
C ALA A 167 -12.64 29.34 -5.82
N GLN A 168 -13.47 28.59 -5.07
CA GLN A 168 -13.88 28.99 -3.71
C GLN A 168 -13.49 28.00 -2.60
N LEU A 169 -12.82 26.88 -2.93
CA LEU A 169 -12.47 25.85 -1.95
C LEU A 169 -10.96 25.94 -1.64
N THR A 170 -10.61 26.35 -0.44
CA THR A 170 -9.22 26.65 -0.08
C THR A 170 -8.61 25.73 0.98
N ASP A 171 -9.40 24.99 1.76
CA ASP A 171 -8.90 24.21 2.88
C ASP A 171 -9.19 22.72 2.72
N ILE A 172 -8.13 21.91 2.72
CA ILE A 172 -8.21 20.46 2.73
C ILE A 172 -7.90 19.98 4.15
N SER A 173 -8.93 19.53 4.86
CA SER A 173 -8.77 18.80 6.11
C SER A 173 -9.47 17.44 5.98
N PHE A 174 -8.92 16.40 6.64
CA PHE A 174 -9.55 15.08 6.70
C PHE A 174 -10.00 14.82 8.14
N ILE A 175 -10.96 15.63 8.59
CA ILE A 175 -11.54 15.52 9.93
C ILE A 175 -12.98 15.06 9.77
N ALA A 176 -13.30 13.88 10.32
CA ALA A 176 -14.66 13.35 10.26
C ALA A 176 -15.64 14.33 10.94
N PRO A 177 -16.64 14.85 10.23
CA PRO A 177 -17.63 15.74 10.84
C PRO A 177 -18.54 14.95 11.77
N LYS A 178 -19.17 15.65 12.71
CA LYS A 178 -20.10 15.02 13.68
C LYS A 178 -21.38 14.47 13.05
N SER A 179 -21.72 14.93 11.85
CA SER A 179 -22.93 14.54 11.12
C SER A 179 -22.61 14.33 9.64
N VAL A 180 -23.27 13.36 9.02
CA VAL A 180 -23.21 13.13 7.57
C VAL A 180 -23.70 14.34 6.79
N ILE A 181 -24.70 15.06 7.32
CA ILE A 181 -25.20 16.29 6.72
C ILE A 181 -24.32 17.46 7.17
N GLY A 182 -23.43 17.91 6.29
CA GLY A 182 -22.61 19.10 6.50
C GLY A 182 -23.45 20.37 6.43
N LYS A 183 -23.23 21.30 7.38
CA LYS A 183 -23.95 22.59 7.45
C LYS A 183 -23.08 23.78 7.05
N ASN A 184 -21.86 23.55 6.65
CA ASN A 184 -20.91 24.49 6.06
C ASN A 184 -20.06 23.76 5.03
N THR A 185 -19.29 24.50 4.23
CA THR A 185 -18.49 23.95 3.13
C THR A 185 -17.47 22.94 3.63
N SER A 186 -16.75 23.20 4.71
CA SER A 186 -15.74 22.31 5.27
C SER A 186 -16.33 20.98 5.71
N ASP A 187 -17.41 21.01 6.51
CA ASP A 187 -18.10 19.79 6.95
C ASP A 187 -18.69 19.02 5.77
N SER A 188 -19.22 19.71 4.75
CA SER A 188 -19.79 19.08 3.56
C SER A 188 -18.71 18.37 2.73
N LEU A 189 -17.54 18.99 2.54
CA LEU A 189 -16.40 18.39 1.86
C LEU A 189 -15.87 17.19 2.63
N ASN A 190 -15.65 17.32 3.94
CA ASN A 190 -15.17 16.24 4.78
C ASN A 190 -16.17 15.08 4.86
N SER A 191 -17.47 15.37 4.96
CA SER A 191 -18.50 14.35 4.92
C SER A 191 -18.50 13.57 3.61
N GLY A 192 -18.51 14.27 2.47
CA GLY A 192 -18.46 13.63 1.16
C GLY A 192 -17.20 12.80 0.96
N SER A 193 -16.04 13.28 1.43
CA SER A 193 -14.79 12.57 1.31
C SER A 193 -14.73 11.34 2.23
N ILE A 194 -15.00 11.49 3.51
CA ILE A 194 -14.81 10.42 4.49
C ILE A 194 -15.96 9.43 4.45
N TYR A 195 -17.20 9.89 4.68
CA TYR A 195 -18.35 8.99 4.67
C TYR A 195 -18.69 8.47 3.26
N GLY A 196 -18.41 9.27 2.22
CA GLY A 196 -18.54 8.82 0.84
C GLY A 196 -17.56 7.70 0.50
N THR A 197 -16.30 7.77 0.97
CA THR A 197 -15.32 6.68 0.81
C THR A 197 -15.74 5.43 1.58
N CYS A 198 -16.22 5.57 2.82
CA CYS A 198 -16.75 4.44 3.58
C CYS A 198 -17.91 3.76 2.83
N ALA A 199 -18.91 4.55 2.41
CA ALA A 199 -20.06 4.04 1.68
C ALA A 199 -19.68 3.38 0.34
N MET A 200 -18.67 3.90 -0.36
CA MET A 200 -18.14 3.30 -1.58
C MET A 200 -17.54 1.92 -1.28
N ILE A 201 -16.69 1.82 -0.26
CA ILE A 201 -16.04 0.55 0.13
C ILE A 201 -17.10 -0.48 0.55
N GLU A 202 -18.02 -0.09 1.42
CA GLU A 202 -19.12 -0.96 1.89
C GLU A 202 -20.01 -1.41 0.72
N GLY A 203 -20.38 -0.47 -0.14
CA GLY A 203 -21.22 -0.73 -1.31
C GLY A 203 -20.55 -1.63 -2.34
N LEU A 204 -19.25 -1.45 -2.60
CA LEU A 204 -18.48 -2.32 -3.49
C LEU A 204 -18.29 -3.71 -2.87
N ALA A 205 -17.94 -3.80 -1.58
CA ALA A 205 -17.81 -5.08 -0.88
C ALA A 205 -19.10 -5.89 -0.99
N LYS A 206 -20.27 -5.25 -0.76
CA LYS A 206 -21.56 -5.93 -0.89
C LYS A 206 -21.86 -6.41 -2.30
N ARG A 207 -21.50 -5.63 -3.33
CA ARG A 207 -21.65 -6.04 -4.73
C ARG A 207 -20.75 -7.21 -5.10
N ILE A 208 -19.51 -7.19 -4.63
CA ILE A 208 -18.56 -8.29 -4.82
C ILE A 208 -19.09 -9.56 -4.16
N GLU A 209 -19.57 -9.49 -2.92
CA GLU A 209 -20.15 -10.66 -2.23
C GLU A 209 -21.41 -11.21 -2.95
N ASN A 210 -22.26 -10.33 -3.48
CA ASN A 210 -23.41 -10.75 -4.27
C ASN A 210 -23.00 -11.46 -5.58
N GLU A 211 -21.93 -11.00 -6.23
CA GLU A 211 -21.36 -11.63 -7.43
C GLU A 211 -20.74 -12.99 -7.10
N LEU A 212 -20.05 -13.10 -5.96
CA LEU A 212 -19.43 -14.35 -5.51
C LEU A 212 -20.45 -15.36 -4.96
N GLY A 213 -21.59 -14.89 -4.47
CA GLY A 213 -22.61 -15.71 -3.83
C GLY A 213 -22.31 -16.10 -2.38
N TYR A 214 -21.28 -15.52 -1.76
CA TYR A 214 -20.91 -15.73 -0.35
C TYR A 214 -20.27 -14.51 0.27
N GLU A 215 -20.24 -14.49 1.61
CA GLU A 215 -19.60 -13.42 2.39
C GLU A 215 -18.08 -13.58 2.43
N CYS A 216 -17.39 -12.43 2.44
CA CYS A 216 -15.94 -12.35 2.57
C CYS A 216 -15.55 -11.64 3.87
N LYS A 217 -14.38 -11.96 4.39
CA LYS A 217 -13.74 -11.11 5.40
C LYS A 217 -13.35 -9.78 4.74
N LYS A 218 -13.54 -8.68 5.48
CA LYS A 218 -13.21 -7.33 5.00
C LYS A 218 -12.05 -6.80 5.81
N VAL A 219 -10.97 -6.43 5.13
CA VAL A 219 -9.74 -5.92 5.73
C VAL A 219 -9.46 -4.55 5.15
N LEU A 220 -9.11 -3.59 6.02
CA LEU A 220 -8.64 -2.27 5.62
C LEU A 220 -7.15 -2.17 5.87
N THR A 221 -6.44 -1.55 4.94
CA THR A 221 -5.00 -1.23 5.01
C THR A 221 -4.74 0.11 4.34
N GLY A 222 -3.50 0.54 4.32
CA GLY A 222 -3.09 1.82 3.72
C GLY A 222 -2.82 2.90 4.77
N GLY A 223 -2.72 4.17 4.32
CA GLY A 223 -2.43 5.32 5.22
C GLY A 223 -1.59 6.43 4.61
#